data_3f9291b692980a39294a4a58dbf66bc5
#
_entry.id   3f9291b692980a39294a4a58dbf66bc5
#
_cell.length_a   1.000
_cell.length_b   1.000
_cell.length_c   1.000
_cell.angle_alpha   90.00
_cell.angle_beta   90.00
_cell.angle_gamma   90.00
#
_symmetry.space_group_name_H-M   'P 1'
#
loop_
_entity.id
_entity.type
_entity.pdbx_description
1 polymer ?
#
loop_
_entity_poly.entity_id
_entity_poly.type
_entity_poly.pdbx_seq_one_letter_code
_entity_poly.pdbx_strand_id
1 'polypeptide(L)'
;MLNMDFSQRLVIKTAEQEWIASPAVGVWRKPLEREAKESGHTTSIVKYEPNSAFATHPHPYGEEILVLEGVFSDEHGDYPAGTYIRNPPGSQHAPFSREGCVILVKLNQFDPSDLETVRIHTHQADWLPGIGGLQVMPLHDFEHEHVALVKWPKGERFQPHRHFGGEEIFVLSGEFRDEFGEYPTHTWLRSSHMSEHFPFVEQETVIWVKTGHLPVE
;
A
#
# COMPACT_ATOMS: atom_id res chain seq x y z
N MET A 1 17.62 7.98 -6.73
CA MET A 1 16.36 8.30 -6.05
C MET A 1 15.25 8.38 -7.08
N LEU A 2 14.07 7.84 -6.76
CA LEU A 2 12.86 7.91 -7.59
C LEU A 2 11.72 8.43 -6.71
N ASN A 3 11.08 9.53 -7.10
CA ASN A 3 9.88 10.09 -6.46
C ASN A 3 10.04 10.40 -4.95
N MET A 4 11.23 10.77 -4.50
CA MET A 4 11.54 11.04 -3.09
C MET A 4 11.31 12.51 -2.69
N ASP A 5 10.72 13.32 -3.55
CA ASP A 5 10.22 14.65 -3.19
C ASP A 5 8.77 14.52 -2.68
N PHE A 6 8.61 14.50 -1.36
CA PHE A 6 7.31 14.31 -0.70
C PHE A 6 6.42 15.57 -0.72
N SER A 7 6.93 16.71 -1.19
CA SER A 7 6.13 17.90 -1.45
C SER A 7 5.30 17.79 -2.74
N GLN A 8 5.65 16.84 -3.62
CA GLN A 8 4.99 16.64 -4.90
C GLN A 8 3.84 15.65 -4.81
N ARG A 9 2.70 16.02 -5.38
CA ARG A 9 1.63 15.08 -5.67
C ARG A 9 2.05 14.17 -6.81
N LEU A 10 1.86 12.86 -6.62
CA LEU A 10 2.18 11.85 -7.63
C LEU A 10 0.94 11.01 -7.96
N VAL A 11 0.83 10.63 -9.22
CA VAL A 11 -0.17 9.68 -9.73
C VAL A 11 0.53 8.70 -10.65
N ILE A 12 0.48 7.42 -10.32
CA ILE A 12 1.11 6.37 -11.11
C ILE A 12 0.08 5.28 -11.40
N LYS A 13 -0.32 5.15 -12.67
CA LYS A 13 -1.13 4.05 -13.17
C LYS A 13 -0.21 2.84 -13.36
N THR A 14 -0.18 1.93 -12.41
CA THR A 14 0.81 0.82 -12.42
C THR A 14 0.60 -0.14 -13.57
N ALA A 15 -0.60 -0.19 -14.17
CA ALA A 15 -0.86 -0.95 -15.39
C ALA A 15 -0.03 -0.47 -16.60
N GLU A 16 0.33 0.82 -16.63
CA GLU A 16 1.12 1.44 -17.70
C GLU A 16 2.64 1.30 -17.49
N GLN A 17 3.08 0.82 -16.30
CA GLN A 17 4.50 0.62 -16.01
C GLN A 17 4.97 -0.76 -16.51
N GLU A 18 6.20 -0.78 -17.02
CA GLU A 18 6.91 -2.03 -17.33
C GLU A 18 7.41 -2.73 -16.05
N TRP A 19 7.42 -4.06 -16.09
CA TRP A 19 8.03 -4.86 -15.04
C TRP A 19 9.56 -4.86 -15.18
N ILE A 20 10.25 -4.51 -14.10
CA ILE A 20 11.71 -4.48 -14.02
C ILE A 20 12.16 -5.69 -13.20
N ALA A 21 13.13 -6.47 -13.72
CA ALA A 21 13.69 -7.59 -13.00
C ALA A 21 14.35 -7.15 -11.67
N SER A 22 14.07 -7.89 -10.61
CA SER A 22 14.74 -7.78 -9.32
C SER A 22 16.07 -8.59 -9.36
N PRO A 23 16.98 -8.41 -8.40
CA PRO A 23 18.13 -9.28 -8.25
C PRO A 23 17.77 -10.75 -7.97
N ALA A 24 16.59 -11.01 -7.37
CA ALA A 24 16.11 -12.37 -7.14
C ALA A 24 15.45 -12.92 -8.41
N VAL A 25 15.80 -14.16 -8.74
CA VAL A 25 15.25 -14.85 -9.93
C VAL A 25 13.74 -15.07 -9.77
N GLY A 26 12.98 -14.79 -10.82
CA GLY A 26 11.52 -14.91 -10.82
C GLY A 26 10.79 -13.82 -10.03
N VAL A 27 11.47 -12.75 -9.67
CA VAL A 27 10.86 -11.60 -8.99
C VAL A 27 10.99 -10.34 -9.83
N TRP A 28 9.88 -9.62 -10.00
CA TRP A 28 9.76 -8.43 -10.81
C TRP A 28 9.19 -7.27 -9.99
N ARG A 29 9.51 -6.05 -10.35
CA ARG A 29 9.11 -4.84 -9.64
C ARG A 29 8.54 -3.78 -10.57
N LYS A 30 7.57 -3.03 -10.05
CA LYS A 30 7.15 -1.72 -10.55
C LYS A 30 7.42 -0.72 -9.42
N PRO A 31 8.56 -0.02 -9.44
CA PRO A 31 8.88 0.93 -8.37
C PRO A 31 7.96 2.15 -8.44
N LEU A 32 7.42 2.57 -7.31
CA LEU A 32 6.58 3.76 -7.15
C LEU A 32 7.40 4.90 -6.55
N GLU A 33 8.12 4.62 -5.48
CA GLU A 33 9.12 5.52 -4.88
C GLU A 33 10.30 4.72 -4.34
N ARG A 34 11.49 5.32 -4.35
CA ARG A 34 12.70 4.61 -3.95
C ARG A 34 13.86 5.55 -3.64
N GLU A 35 14.43 5.41 -2.44
CA GLU A 35 15.59 6.17 -2.01
C GLU A 35 16.87 5.70 -2.71
N ALA A 36 17.16 4.41 -2.68
CA ALA A 36 18.32 3.82 -3.32
C ALA A 36 17.96 2.55 -4.11
N LYS A 37 18.90 2.00 -4.87
CA LYS A 37 18.62 0.88 -5.77
C LYS A 37 18.11 -0.36 -5.04
N GLU A 38 18.73 -0.74 -3.90
CA GLU A 38 18.41 -1.97 -3.16
C GLU A 38 18.30 -1.73 -1.64
N SER A 39 18.12 -0.48 -1.19
CA SER A 39 18.03 -0.15 0.24
C SER A 39 17.26 1.14 0.48
N GLY A 40 16.91 1.41 1.75
CA GLY A 40 16.22 2.61 2.19
C GLY A 40 14.72 2.57 1.92
N HIS A 41 14.10 3.73 2.04
CA HIS A 41 12.67 3.95 1.82
C HIS A 41 12.24 3.45 0.43
N THR A 42 11.25 2.59 0.38
CA THR A 42 10.77 1.99 -0.88
C THR A 42 9.29 1.70 -0.81
N THR A 43 8.55 2.05 -1.87
CA THR A 43 7.20 1.57 -2.17
C THR A 43 7.21 0.98 -3.58
N SER A 44 6.70 -0.23 -3.74
CA SER A 44 6.70 -0.94 -5.04
C SER A 44 5.51 -1.90 -5.16
N ILE A 45 5.10 -2.17 -6.40
CA ILE A 45 4.37 -3.40 -6.70
C ILE A 45 5.42 -4.46 -7.04
N VAL A 46 5.33 -5.63 -6.42
CA VAL A 46 6.26 -6.74 -6.61
C VAL A 46 5.50 -7.98 -7.04
N LYS A 47 5.98 -8.63 -8.10
CA LYS A 47 5.45 -9.90 -8.60
C LYS A 47 6.47 -11.01 -8.36
N TYR A 48 6.01 -12.08 -7.76
CA TYR A 48 6.70 -13.37 -7.66
C TYR A 48 6.16 -14.30 -8.72
N GLU A 49 7.02 -14.87 -9.54
CA GLU A 49 6.65 -16.00 -10.39
C GLU A 49 6.45 -17.27 -9.55
N PRO A 50 5.73 -18.28 -10.06
CA PRO A 50 5.61 -19.55 -9.35
C PRO A 50 6.96 -20.15 -8.97
N ASN A 51 7.08 -20.64 -7.72
CA ASN A 51 8.29 -21.21 -7.14
C ASN A 51 9.48 -20.25 -7.00
N SER A 52 9.23 -18.94 -6.95
CA SER A 52 10.25 -17.95 -6.65
C SER A 52 10.35 -17.68 -5.13
N ALA A 53 11.55 -17.31 -4.70
CA ALA A 53 11.85 -17.04 -3.30
C ALA A 53 12.95 -16.01 -3.14
N PHE A 54 12.96 -15.33 -1.98
CA PHE A 54 14.11 -14.57 -1.49
C PHE A 54 14.83 -15.34 -0.39
N ALA A 55 16.14 -15.13 -0.30
CA ALA A 55 16.88 -15.51 0.89
C ALA A 55 16.38 -14.73 2.11
N THR A 56 16.56 -15.28 3.30
CA THR A 56 16.26 -14.58 4.55
C THR A 56 16.91 -13.21 4.56
N HIS A 57 16.13 -12.19 4.87
CA HIS A 57 16.60 -10.81 4.92
C HIS A 57 15.90 -10.03 6.04
N PRO A 58 16.60 -9.05 6.65
CA PRO A 58 16.07 -8.23 7.71
C PRO A 58 15.29 -7.01 7.17
N HIS A 59 14.37 -6.51 7.99
CA HIS A 59 13.65 -5.25 7.79
C HIS A 59 14.03 -4.24 8.87
N PRO A 60 15.13 -3.47 8.71
CA PRO A 60 15.65 -2.59 9.76
C PRO A 60 14.63 -1.55 10.26
N TYR A 61 13.79 -1.05 9.37
CA TYR A 61 12.74 -0.08 9.66
C TYR A 61 11.36 -0.55 9.18
N GLY A 62 11.10 -1.86 9.32
CA GLY A 62 9.82 -2.47 9.05
C GLY A 62 9.48 -2.73 7.59
N GLU A 63 8.44 -3.52 7.42
CA GLU A 63 7.85 -3.90 6.15
C GLU A 63 6.32 -3.94 6.25
N GLU A 64 5.64 -3.34 5.29
CA GLU A 64 4.19 -3.36 5.14
C GLU A 64 3.83 -3.97 3.79
N ILE A 65 2.91 -4.94 3.79
CA ILE A 65 2.48 -5.66 2.58
C ILE A 65 0.94 -5.70 2.52
N LEU A 66 0.42 -5.48 1.32
CA LEU A 66 -0.92 -5.91 0.95
C LEU A 66 -0.80 -6.91 -0.21
N VAL A 67 -1.27 -8.14 -0.02
CA VAL A 67 -1.28 -9.16 -1.07
C VAL A 67 -2.41 -8.85 -2.04
N LEU A 68 -2.07 -8.50 -3.28
CA LEU A 68 -3.02 -8.11 -4.33
C LEU A 68 -3.55 -9.31 -5.10
N GLU A 69 -2.68 -10.29 -5.40
CA GLU A 69 -3.01 -11.48 -6.17
C GLU A 69 -2.22 -12.69 -5.67
N GLY A 70 -2.77 -13.90 -5.82
CA GLY A 70 -2.08 -15.15 -5.50
C GLY A 70 -1.88 -15.39 -4.02
N VAL A 71 -0.77 -16.05 -3.67
CA VAL A 71 -0.42 -16.40 -2.29
C VAL A 71 1.03 -16.01 -2.02
N PHE A 72 1.24 -15.05 -1.14
CA PHE A 72 2.53 -14.73 -0.54
C PHE A 72 2.76 -15.66 0.66
N SER A 73 3.97 -16.15 0.85
CA SER A 73 4.28 -17.08 1.94
C SER A 73 5.63 -16.76 2.57
N ASP A 74 5.77 -17.12 3.83
CA ASP A 74 7.06 -17.16 4.55
C ASP A 74 7.08 -18.36 5.51
N GLU A 75 8.09 -18.45 6.38
CA GLU A 75 8.20 -19.50 7.39
C GLU A 75 7.09 -19.49 8.44
N HIS A 76 6.29 -18.43 8.51
CA HIS A 76 5.21 -18.26 9.49
C HIS A 76 3.83 -18.63 8.91
N GLY A 77 3.68 -18.68 7.59
CA GLY A 77 2.43 -19.07 6.98
C GLY A 77 2.24 -18.70 5.51
N ASP A 78 1.03 -18.97 5.04
CA ASP A 78 0.56 -18.63 3.69
C ASP A 78 -0.46 -17.48 3.80
N TYR A 79 -0.27 -16.46 2.96
CA TYR A 79 -1.04 -15.22 2.96
C TYR A 79 -1.69 -15.01 1.60
N PRO A 80 -2.97 -15.41 1.43
CA PRO A 80 -3.68 -15.24 0.15
C PRO A 80 -3.98 -13.78 -0.15
N ALA A 81 -4.39 -13.50 -1.40
CA ALA A 81 -4.85 -12.18 -1.83
C ALA A 81 -5.84 -11.57 -0.84
N GLY A 82 -5.72 -10.27 -0.57
CA GLY A 82 -6.45 -9.55 0.45
C GLY A 82 -5.85 -9.67 1.86
N THR A 83 -4.71 -10.33 2.05
CA THR A 83 -4.04 -10.31 3.36
C THR A 83 -3.20 -9.04 3.50
N TYR A 84 -3.40 -8.34 4.62
CA TYR A 84 -2.56 -7.22 5.06
C TYR A 84 -1.57 -7.69 6.12
N ILE A 85 -0.31 -7.28 5.98
CA ILE A 85 0.80 -7.74 6.78
C ILE A 85 1.64 -6.55 7.22
N ARG A 86 2.01 -6.50 8.51
CA ARG A 86 3.08 -5.63 9.03
C ARG A 86 4.12 -6.48 9.75
N ASN A 87 5.36 -6.26 9.37
CA ASN A 87 6.55 -6.82 9.99
C ASN A 87 7.32 -5.67 10.64
N PRO A 88 7.43 -5.60 11.98
CA PRO A 88 7.99 -4.45 12.68
C PRO A 88 9.49 -4.27 12.41
N PRO A 89 10.07 -3.10 12.77
CA PRO A 89 11.50 -2.86 12.71
C PRO A 89 12.32 -3.97 13.40
N GLY A 90 13.38 -4.44 12.73
CA GLY A 90 14.22 -5.52 13.21
C GLY A 90 13.70 -6.94 12.95
N SER A 91 12.52 -7.09 12.38
CA SER A 91 12.02 -8.40 11.91
C SER A 91 12.84 -8.94 10.75
N GLN A 92 12.69 -10.23 10.48
CA GLN A 92 13.29 -10.90 9.33
C GLN A 92 12.42 -12.06 8.89
N HIS A 93 12.44 -12.39 7.60
CA HIS A 93 11.79 -13.59 7.06
C HIS A 93 12.47 -14.07 5.76
N ALA A 94 12.03 -15.24 5.28
CA ALA A 94 12.41 -15.82 4.00
C ALA A 94 11.17 -15.96 3.11
N PRO A 95 10.75 -14.89 2.38
CA PRO A 95 9.52 -14.93 1.62
C PRO A 95 9.65 -15.73 0.33
N PHE A 96 8.54 -16.38 -0.04
CA PHE A 96 8.42 -17.16 -1.27
C PHE A 96 6.97 -17.15 -1.77
N SER A 97 6.77 -17.64 -2.99
CA SER A 97 5.44 -17.96 -3.51
C SER A 97 5.51 -19.24 -4.33
N ARG A 98 4.67 -20.23 -3.99
CA ARG A 98 4.58 -21.50 -4.73
C ARG A 98 3.79 -21.33 -6.03
N GLU A 99 2.72 -20.55 -5.97
CA GLU A 99 1.78 -20.37 -7.09
C GLU A 99 2.01 -19.06 -7.84
N GLY A 100 2.85 -18.20 -7.30
CA GLY A 100 3.02 -16.82 -7.73
C GLY A 100 2.10 -15.87 -6.95
N CYS A 101 2.54 -14.62 -6.81
CA CYS A 101 1.73 -13.57 -6.20
C CYS A 101 2.13 -12.19 -6.70
N VAL A 102 1.24 -11.21 -6.46
CA VAL A 102 1.51 -9.78 -6.63
C VAL A 102 1.23 -9.10 -5.30
N ILE A 103 2.15 -8.26 -4.85
CA ILE A 103 2.03 -7.52 -3.59
C ILE A 103 2.28 -6.02 -3.80
N LEU A 104 1.59 -5.18 -3.04
CA LEU A 104 2.03 -3.82 -2.73
C LEU A 104 2.91 -3.92 -1.49
N VAL A 105 4.14 -3.42 -1.56
CA VAL A 105 5.10 -3.48 -0.44
C VAL A 105 5.71 -2.12 -0.17
N LYS A 106 5.83 -1.80 1.12
CA LYS A 106 6.52 -0.61 1.66
C LYS A 106 7.61 -1.08 2.62
N LEU A 107 8.84 -0.61 2.40
CA LEU A 107 10.01 -1.00 3.16
C LEU A 107 10.67 0.21 3.82
N ASN A 108 11.12 0.02 5.05
CA ASN A 108 11.91 1.01 5.80
C ASN A 108 11.19 2.34 6.02
N GLN A 109 9.91 2.27 6.42
CA GLN A 109 9.05 3.45 6.56
C GLN A 109 8.36 3.53 7.92
N PHE A 110 8.63 2.60 8.84
CA PHE A 110 8.00 2.60 10.16
C PHE A 110 8.74 3.48 11.15
N ASP A 111 8.00 4.07 12.07
CA ASP A 111 8.60 4.60 13.29
C ASP A 111 9.33 3.46 14.03
N PRO A 112 10.57 3.67 14.51
CA PRO A 112 11.31 2.63 15.23
C PRO A 112 10.63 2.09 16.48
N SER A 113 9.65 2.80 17.04
CA SER A 113 8.86 2.38 18.20
C SER A 113 7.55 1.66 17.85
N ASP A 114 7.15 1.62 16.57
CA ASP A 114 6.02 0.81 16.09
C ASP A 114 6.44 -0.66 15.94
N LEU A 115 6.25 -1.43 17.01
CA LEU A 115 6.68 -2.82 17.11
C LEU A 115 5.54 -3.82 16.88
N GLU A 116 4.40 -3.38 16.42
CA GLU A 116 3.24 -4.24 16.22
C GLU A 116 3.41 -5.15 14.99
N THR A 117 3.20 -6.45 15.20
CA THR A 117 3.07 -7.44 14.12
C THR A 117 1.60 -7.59 13.77
N VAL A 118 1.24 -7.31 12.51
CA VAL A 118 -0.15 -7.38 12.05
C VAL A 118 -0.32 -8.43 10.96
N ARG A 119 -1.41 -9.20 11.04
CA ARG A 119 -1.86 -10.17 10.03
C ARG A 119 -3.38 -10.11 9.95
N ILE A 120 -3.93 -9.48 8.91
CA ILE A 120 -5.38 -9.32 8.73
C ILE A 120 -5.80 -9.92 7.39
N HIS A 121 -6.70 -10.89 7.41
CA HIS A 121 -7.38 -11.38 6.21
C HIS A 121 -8.59 -10.49 5.92
N THR A 122 -8.45 -9.53 5.03
CA THR A 122 -9.47 -8.49 4.78
C THR A 122 -10.81 -9.05 4.28
N HIS A 123 -10.82 -10.24 3.66
CA HIS A 123 -12.05 -10.92 3.27
C HIS A 123 -12.83 -11.51 4.46
N GLN A 124 -12.22 -11.58 5.64
CA GLN A 124 -12.82 -12.10 6.87
C GLN A 124 -12.99 -11.03 7.94
N ALA A 125 -12.47 -9.84 7.72
CA ALA A 125 -12.55 -8.72 8.65
C ALA A 125 -13.82 -7.88 8.41
N ASP A 126 -14.30 -7.25 9.48
CA ASP A 126 -15.53 -6.47 9.45
C ASP A 126 -15.32 -5.06 8.85
N TRP A 127 -16.30 -4.64 8.08
CA TRP A 127 -16.44 -3.27 7.65
C TRP A 127 -17.22 -2.45 8.66
N LEU A 128 -16.66 -1.35 9.13
CA LEU A 128 -17.27 -0.42 10.07
C LEU A 128 -17.91 0.76 9.32
N PRO A 129 -19.00 1.34 9.84
CA PRO A 129 -19.53 2.59 9.28
C PRO A 129 -18.49 3.72 9.31
N GLY A 130 -18.30 4.38 8.16
CA GLY A 130 -17.51 5.61 8.04
C GLY A 130 -18.37 6.87 7.99
N ILE A 131 -17.81 7.96 7.49
CA ILE A 131 -18.54 9.22 7.28
C ILE A 131 -19.35 9.10 5.98
N GLY A 132 -20.59 9.61 5.98
CA GLY A 132 -21.49 9.49 4.84
C GLY A 132 -21.88 8.03 4.58
N GLY A 133 -21.78 7.59 3.33
CA GLY A 133 -22.03 6.20 2.94
C GLY A 133 -20.79 5.30 2.97
N LEU A 134 -19.64 5.83 3.39
CA LEU A 134 -18.38 5.06 3.41
C LEU A 134 -18.42 3.92 4.42
N GLN A 135 -17.71 2.86 4.09
CA GLN A 135 -17.36 1.79 5.03
C GLN A 135 -15.84 1.72 5.15
N VAL A 136 -15.34 1.56 6.37
CA VAL A 136 -13.92 1.56 6.69
C VAL A 136 -13.54 0.24 7.36
N MET A 137 -12.44 -0.34 6.95
CA MET A 137 -11.81 -1.48 7.60
C MET A 137 -10.45 -1.01 8.11
N PRO A 138 -10.29 -0.68 9.40
CA PRO A 138 -9.01 -0.31 9.97
C PRO A 138 -8.03 -1.47 9.85
N LEU A 139 -6.79 -1.18 9.42
CA LEU A 139 -5.73 -2.17 9.28
C LEU A 139 -4.60 -1.94 10.29
N HIS A 140 -4.27 -0.67 10.55
CA HIS A 140 -3.27 -0.29 11.55
C HIS A 140 -3.40 1.18 11.93
N ASP A 141 -3.11 1.49 13.18
CA ASP A 141 -3.04 2.84 13.72
C ASP A 141 -1.80 2.98 14.62
N PHE A 142 -0.99 4.00 14.38
CA PHE A 142 0.14 4.34 15.23
C PHE A 142 0.37 5.85 15.22
N GLU A 143 0.17 6.51 16.36
CA GLU A 143 0.25 7.96 16.52
C GLU A 143 -0.61 8.72 15.50
N HIS A 144 0.01 9.28 14.45
CA HIS A 144 -0.67 9.99 13.36
C HIS A 144 -0.87 9.14 12.11
N GLU A 145 -0.20 8.00 12.05
CA GLU A 145 -0.32 7.06 10.93
C GLU A 145 -1.59 6.24 11.05
N HIS A 146 -2.42 6.25 10.01
CA HIS A 146 -3.62 5.43 9.90
C HIS A 146 -3.62 4.69 8.57
N VAL A 147 -3.86 3.38 8.63
CA VAL A 147 -3.97 2.52 7.44
C VAL A 147 -5.32 1.83 7.45
N ALA A 148 -6.03 1.90 6.34
CA ALA A 148 -7.35 1.30 6.22
C ALA A 148 -7.67 0.85 4.78
N LEU A 149 -8.62 -0.05 4.63
CA LEU A 149 -9.42 -0.14 3.41
C LEU A 149 -10.65 0.76 3.55
N VAL A 150 -11.00 1.48 2.49
CA VAL A 150 -12.21 2.29 2.44
C VAL A 150 -13.03 1.88 1.23
N LYS A 151 -14.28 1.51 1.48
CA LYS A 151 -15.27 1.20 0.46
C LYS A 151 -16.19 2.41 0.25
N TRP A 152 -16.26 2.84 -0.99
CA TRP A 152 -17.07 3.94 -1.48
C TRP A 152 -18.27 3.38 -2.23
N PRO A 153 -19.51 3.57 -1.78
CA PRO A 153 -20.67 3.18 -2.56
C PRO A 153 -20.80 4.05 -3.81
N LYS A 154 -21.43 3.50 -4.83
CA LYS A 154 -21.66 4.22 -6.10
C LYS A 154 -22.31 5.60 -5.86
N GLY A 155 -21.70 6.64 -6.43
CA GLY A 155 -22.18 8.02 -6.38
C GLY A 155 -21.80 8.79 -5.12
N GLU A 156 -21.02 8.20 -4.22
CA GLU A 156 -20.57 8.88 -3.00
C GLU A 156 -19.65 10.05 -3.32
N ARG A 157 -19.85 11.13 -2.57
CA ARG A 157 -19.05 12.36 -2.65
C ARG A 157 -18.67 12.78 -1.25
N PHE A 158 -17.38 13.04 -1.06
CA PHE A 158 -16.88 13.50 0.22
C PHE A 158 -16.66 15.01 0.19
N GLN A 159 -16.71 15.66 1.34
CA GLN A 159 -16.40 17.09 1.41
C GLN A 159 -14.91 17.36 1.17
N PRO A 160 -14.52 18.57 0.72
CA PRO A 160 -13.11 18.97 0.67
C PRO A 160 -12.46 18.82 2.05
N HIS A 161 -11.29 18.20 2.09
CA HIS A 161 -10.57 17.95 3.33
C HIS A 161 -9.07 17.87 3.09
N ARG A 162 -8.31 17.89 4.20
CA ARG A 162 -6.84 17.86 4.21
C ARG A 162 -6.35 16.75 5.13
N HIS A 163 -5.19 16.20 4.79
CA HIS A 163 -4.54 15.18 5.61
C HIS A 163 -3.24 15.71 6.22
N PHE A 164 -3.20 15.80 7.55
CA PHE A 164 -1.95 15.99 8.28
C PHE A 164 -1.02 14.81 7.98
N GLY A 165 0.27 15.07 7.69
CA GLY A 165 1.20 14.02 7.30
C GLY A 165 0.86 13.35 5.96
N GLY A 166 0.07 14.02 5.08
CA GLY A 166 -0.22 13.56 3.74
C GLY A 166 -1.08 12.30 3.63
N GLU A 167 -1.24 11.84 2.41
CA GLU A 167 -2.06 10.67 2.08
C GLU A 167 -1.42 9.86 0.94
N GLU A 168 -1.49 8.54 1.06
CA GLU A 168 -1.31 7.60 -0.05
C GLU A 168 -2.59 6.80 -0.29
N ILE A 169 -2.90 6.56 -1.56
CA ILE A 169 -4.02 5.72 -1.99
C ILE A 169 -3.52 4.69 -2.99
N PHE A 170 -4.02 3.46 -2.87
CA PHE A 170 -3.96 2.46 -3.94
C PHE A 170 -5.37 1.98 -4.26
N VAL A 171 -5.80 2.17 -5.51
CA VAL A 171 -7.14 1.79 -5.96
C VAL A 171 -7.19 0.28 -6.20
N LEU A 172 -7.91 -0.44 -5.33
CA LEU A 172 -8.03 -1.90 -5.37
C LEU A 172 -9.11 -2.37 -6.36
N SER A 173 -10.21 -1.63 -6.44
CA SER A 173 -11.28 -1.90 -7.41
C SER A 173 -12.07 -0.64 -7.72
N GLY A 174 -12.72 -0.60 -8.87
CA GLY A 174 -13.49 0.56 -9.32
C GLY A 174 -12.63 1.69 -9.86
N GLU A 175 -13.04 2.92 -9.63
CA GLU A 175 -12.34 4.13 -10.08
C GLU A 175 -12.54 5.24 -9.04
N PHE A 176 -11.44 5.66 -8.43
CA PHE A 176 -11.41 6.80 -7.53
C PHE A 176 -11.22 8.10 -8.32
N ARG A 177 -11.83 9.19 -7.89
CA ARG A 177 -11.78 10.48 -8.58
C ARG A 177 -11.66 11.62 -7.58
N ASP A 178 -11.05 12.71 -8.03
CA ASP A 178 -11.06 14.01 -7.39
C ASP A 178 -11.09 15.11 -8.45
N GLU A 179 -10.97 16.38 -8.06
CA GLU A 179 -10.95 17.53 -8.97
C GLU A 179 -9.72 17.54 -9.91
N PHE A 180 -8.70 16.71 -9.63
CA PHE A 180 -7.46 16.66 -10.39
C PHE A 180 -7.44 15.52 -11.41
N GLY A 181 -8.33 14.52 -11.30
CA GLY A 181 -8.35 13.44 -12.27
C GLY A 181 -9.16 12.19 -11.90
N GLU A 182 -8.95 11.17 -12.74
CA GLU A 182 -9.59 9.86 -12.66
C GLU A 182 -8.53 8.78 -12.47
N TYR A 183 -8.75 7.92 -11.48
CA TYR A 183 -7.77 6.94 -11.01
C TYR A 183 -8.40 5.55 -11.04
N PRO A 184 -8.25 4.83 -12.16
CA PRO A 184 -8.77 3.47 -12.27
C PRO A 184 -8.03 2.50 -11.35
N THR A 185 -8.58 1.30 -11.23
CA THR A 185 -7.97 0.18 -10.49
C THR A 185 -6.47 0.07 -10.79
N HIS A 186 -5.67 -0.19 -9.75
CA HIS A 186 -4.21 -0.26 -9.76
C HIS A 186 -3.51 1.09 -10.02
N THR A 187 -4.18 2.20 -9.73
CA THR A 187 -3.53 3.50 -9.64
C THR A 187 -3.03 3.73 -8.22
N TRP A 188 -1.77 4.14 -8.09
CA TRP A 188 -1.19 4.63 -6.86
C TRP A 188 -1.11 6.15 -6.88
N LEU A 189 -1.55 6.78 -5.78
CA LEU A 189 -1.49 8.23 -5.57
C LEU A 189 -0.72 8.51 -4.30
N ARG A 190 0.02 9.63 -4.30
CA ARG A 190 0.60 10.23 -3.10
C ARG A 190 0.34 11.73 -3.11
N SER A 191 -0.24 12.23 -2.05
CA SER A 191 -0.57 13.64 -1.84
C SER A 191 0.20 14.16 -0.62
N SER A 192 0.86 15.31 -0.75
CA SER A 192 1.73 15.89 0.28
C SER A 192 0.98 16.29 1.55
N HIS A 193 1.76 16.57 2.61
CA HIS A 193 1.23 17.12 3.85
C HIS A 193 0.30 18.31 3.61
N MET A 194 -0.88 18.31 4.26
CA MET A 194 -1.93 19.34 4.19
C MET A 194 -2.46 19.65 2.79
N SER A 195 -2.16 18.82 1.78
CA SER A 195 -2.84 18.92 0.49
C SER A 195 -4.35 18.73 0.65
N GLU A 196 -5.12 19.47 -0.14
CA GLU A 196 -6.58 19.41 -0.11
C GLU A 196 -7.10 18.75 -1.37
N HIS A 197 -8.13 17.92 -1.25
CA HIS A 197 -8.84 17.36 -2.36
C HIS A 197 -10.34 17.16 -2.05
N PHE A 198 -11.12 16.96 -3.11
CA PHE A 198 -12.54 16.67 -3.08
C PHE A 198 -12.84 15.33 -3.75
N PRO A 199 -12.71 14.20 -3.02
CA PRO A 199 -12.87 12.89 -3.61
C PRO A 199 -14.33 12.49 -3.82
N PHE A 200 -14.56 11.74 -4.89
CA PHE A 200 -15.85 11.16 -5.23
C PHE A 200 -15.69 9.91 -6.11
N VAL A 201 -16.76 9.14 -6.22
CA VAL A 201 -16.80 7.97 -7.11
C VAL A 201 -18.12 7.91 -7.89
N GLU A 202 -18.09 7.38 -9.12
CA GLU A 202 -19.30 7.14 -9.93
C GLU A 202 -19.75 5.68 -9.92
N GLN A 203 -18.89 4.79 -9.48
CA GLN A 203 -19.16 3.36 -9.28
C GLN A 203 -18.65 2.94 -7.91
N GLU A 204 -19.06 1.77 -7.41
CA GLU A 204 -18.50 1.24 -6.17
C GLU A 204 -16.98 1.10 -6.32
N THR A 205 -16.24 1.62 -5.35
CA THR A 205 -14.77 1.69 -5.38
C THR A 205 -14.22 1.29 -4.03
N VAL A 206 -13.16 0.48 -4.04
CA VAL A 206 -12.41 0.13 -2.83
C VAL A 206 -10.98 0.63 -2.99
N ILE A 207 -10.52 1.35 -1.97
CA ILE A 207 -9.13 1.83 -1.90
C ILE A 207 -8.44 1.29 -0.64
N TRP A 208 -7.15 1.02 -0.74
CA TRP A 208 -6.24 1.05 0.39
C TRP A 208 -5.79 2.49 0.58
N VAL A 209 -5.82 2.99 1.80
CA VAL A 209 -5.40 4.35 2.13
C VAL A 209 -4.49 4.36 3.34
N LYS A 210 -3.44 5.18 3.29
CA LYS A 210 -2.52 5.47 4.38
C LYS A 210 -2.38 6.97 4.55
N THR A 211 -2.59 7.48 5.76
CA THR A 211 -2.49 8.90 6.09
C THR A 211 -1.55 9.14 7.26
N GLY A 212 -1.04 10.36 7.40
CA GLY A 212 -0.28 10.78 8.56
C GLY A 212 1.20 10.36 8.61
N HIS A 213 1.71 9.70 7.56
CA HIS A 213 3.04 9.07 7.54
C HIS A 213 4.09 9.83 6.72
N LEU A 214 3.69 10.85 5.96
CA LEU A 214 4.61 11.63 5.15
C LEU A 214 5.22 12.79 5.94
N PRO A 215 6.43 13.28 5.56
CA PRO A 215 7.06 14.43 6.19
C PRO A 215 6.14 15.65 6.25
N VAL A 216 6.19 16.38 7.37
CA VAL A 216 5.35 17.56 7.64
C VAL A 216 6.06 18.89 7.40
N GLU A 217 7.31 18.84 6.87
CA GLU A 217 8.13 20.01 6.53
C GLU A 217 8.07 20.34 5.04
#